data_89347387656bb5f2b01ab8ca1a7ad674
#
_entry.id   89347387656bb5f2b01ab8ca1a7ad674
#
_cell.length_a   1.000
_cell.length_b   1.000
_cell.length_c   1.000
_cell.angle_alpha   90.00
_cell.angle_beta   90.00
_cell.angle_gamma   90.00
#
_symmetry.space_group_name_H-M   'P 1'
#
loop_
_entity.id
_entity.type
_entity.pdbx_description
1 polymer ?
#
loop_
_entity_poly.entity_id
_entity_poly.type
_entity_poly.pdbx_seq_one_letter_code
_entity_poly.pdbx_strand_id
1 'polypeptide(L)'
;MSKNLVIVESPAKAKTIERFLGSDFKVTSCYGHIVDLPSKELGVNIDQGFQPKYIVSSDKKKVVTNLKSLAKNAEFVWLASDEDREGEAIAWHLSNALKLDDKKTKRIVFHEITKKAILDAIENPRKINYNLVNAQQARRVLDRLVGYQLSPVLWKKIKGGLSAGRV
;
A
#
# COMPACT_ATOMS: atom_id res chain seq x y z
N MET A 1 -5.83 13.06 -22.85
CA MET A 1 -5.74 12.60 -21.43
C MET A 1 -5.81 11.08 -21.43
N SER A 2 -4.92 10.40 -20.73
CA SER A 2 -4.94 8.93 -20.65
C SER A 2 -6.19 8.46 -19.90
N LYS A 3 -6.94 7.51 -20.48
CA LYS A 3 -8.17 6.99 -19.88
C LYS A 3 -7.90 6.16 -18.63
N ASN A 4 -6.72 5.56 -18.55
CA ASN A 4 -6.34 4.59 -17.52
C ASN A 4 -5.15 5.11 -16.70
N LEU A 5 -5.27 5.06 -15.37
CA LEU A 5 -4.19 5.32 -14.43
C LEU A 5 -3.76 4.01 -13.78
N VAL A 6 -2.50 3.61 -13.96
CA VAL A 6 -1.90 2.45 -13.28
C VAL A 6 -1.01 2.96 -12.15
N ILE A 7 -1.25 2.47 -10.93
CA ILE A 7 -0.45 2.81 -9.76
C ILE A 7 0.33 1.58 -9.32
N VAL A 8 1.65 1.69 -9.34
CA VAL A 8 2.59 0.67 -8.88
C VAL A 8 3.35 1.13 -7.64
N GLU A 9 4.08 0.27 -7.00
CA GLU A 9 4.79 0.60 -5.75
C GLU A 9 6.14 1.29 -5.96
N SER A 10 6.82 1.08 -7.11
CA SER A 10 8.14 1.67 -7.35
C SER A 10 8.25 2.41 -8.68
N PRO A 11 9.08 3.48 -8.76
CA PRO A 11 9.31 4.22 -10.00
C PRO A 11 9.93 3.37 -11.13
N ALA A 12 10.78 2.41 -10.75
CA ALA A 12 11.41 1.51 -11.71
C ALA A 12 10.37 0.63 -12.43
N LYS A 13 9.44 0.04 -11.67
CA LYS A 13 8.29 -0.71 -12.22
C LYS A 13 7.43 0.19 -13.11
N ALA A 14 7.13 1.41 -12.67
CA ALA A 14 6.31 2.35 -13.43
C ALA A 14 6.87 2.60 -14.83
N LYS A 15 8.15 2.93 -14.93
CA LYS A 15 8.83 3.22 -16.20
C LYS A 15 8.81 2.04 -17.15
N THR A 16 8.98 0.82 -16.64
CA THR A 16 8.99 -0.39 -17.46
C THR A 16 7.59 -0.74 -17.96
N ILE A 17 6.60 -0.71 -17.07
CA ILE A 17 5.21 -1.07 -17.39
C ILE A 17 4.60 -0.06 -18.38
N GLU A 18 4.88 1.24 -18.23
CA GLU A 18 4.37 2.27 -19.13
C GLU A 18 4.77 2.02 -20.59
N ARG A 19 5.99 1.52 -20.83
CA ARG A 19 6.46 1.14 -22.18
C ARG A 19 5.65 0.00 -22.80
N PHE A 20 5.08 -0.87 -21.97
CA PHE A 20 4.32 -2.04 -22.46
C PHE A 20 2.86 -1.72 -22.74
N LEU A 21 2.27 -0.76 -22.01
CA LEU A 21 0.84 -0.48 -22.04
C LEU A 21 0.41 0.57 -23.09
N GLY A 22 1.34 1.39 -23.61
CA GLY A 22 1.05 2.39 -24.62
C GLY A 22 0.34 3.65 -24.07
N SER A 23 -0.09 4.53 -25.00
CA SER A 23 -0.53 5.90 -24.71
C SER A 23 -1.85 6.04 -23.94
N ASP A 24 -2.70 5.00 -23.95
CA ASP A 24 -3.99 5.02 -23.23
C ASP A 24 -3.82 4.84 -21.71
N PHE A 25 -2.63 4.43 -21.28
CA PHE A 25 -2.30 4.20 -19.90
C PHE A 25 -1.25 5.20 -19.40
N LYS A 26 -1.52 5.84 -18.29
CA LYS A 26 -0.52 6.56 -17.51
C LYS A 26 -0.10 5.71 -16.34
N VAL A 27 1.19 5.43 -16.23
CA VAL A 27 1.72 4.65 -15.12
C VAL A 27 2.47 5.57 -14.15
N THR A 28 2.20 5.41 -12.87
CA THR A 28 2.83 6.20 -11.81
C THR A 28 3.16 5.33 -10.60
N SER A 29 4.02 5.85 -9.71
CA SER A 29 4.38 5.14 -8.48
C SER A 29 3.80 5.82 -7.24
N CYS A 30 3.41 5.01 -6.25
CA CYS A 30 3.10 5.48 -4.89
C CYS A 30 4.33 5.50 -3.96
N TYR A 31 5.49 5.01 -4.42
CA TYR A 31 6.72 4.93 -3.63
C TYR A 31 6.57 4.09 -2.36
N GLY A 32 5.91 2.94 -2.46
CA GLY A 32 5.64 2.01 -1.37
C GLY A 32 4.42 2.40 -0.54
N HIS A 33 4.47 2.10 0.76
CA HIS A 33 3.36 2.41 1.67
C HIS A 33 3.14 3.92 1.80
N ILE A 34 1.92 4.38 1.58
CA ILE A 34 1.50 5.78 1.74
C ILE A 34 0.83 6.04 3.09
N VAL A 35 0.40 4.96 3.75
CA VAL A 35 -0.32 4.98 5.02
C VAL A 35 0.38 4.04 6.00
N ASP A 36 0.48 4.46 7.25
CA ASP A 36 1.03 3.65 8.33
C ASP A 36 0.40 4.06 9.68
N LEU A 37 0.71 3.31 10.73
CA LEU A 37 0.40 3.69 12.10
C LEU A 37 1.21 4.94 12.50
N PRO A 38 0.68 5.82 13.38
CA PRO A 38 1.41 6.99 13.86
C PRO A 38 2.77 6.61 14.47
N SER A 39 3.81 7.40 14.24
CA SER A 39 5.15 7.09 14.75
C SER A 39 5.35 7.44 16.22
N LYS A 40 4.59 8.41 16.76
CA LYS A 40 4.75 8.97 18.10
C LYS A 40 3.81 8.38 19.14
N GLU A 41 2.86 7.57 18.75
CA GLU A 41 1.88 6.93 19.64
C GLU A 41 1.70 5.45 19.27
N LEU A 42 1.07 4.67 20.13
CA LEU A 42 0.82 3.26 19.87
C LEU A 42 0.02 3.07 18.57
N GLY A 43 -0.98 3.93 18.33
CA GLY A 43 -1.79 3.90 17.12
C GLY A 43 -2.66 2.65 16.97
N VAL A 44 -2.88 1.91 18.05
CA VAL A 44 -3.72 0.71 18.11
C VAL A 44 -4.66 0.85 19.31
N ASN A 45 -5.95 0.74 19.07
CA ASN A 45 -6.94 0.77 20.15
C ASN A 45 -7.16 -0.64 20.69
N ILE A 46 -6.53 -0.94 21.84
CA ILE A 46 -6.58 -2.26 22.49
C ILE A 46 -8.00 -2.59 22.95
N ASP A 47 -8.71 -1.62 23.53
CA ASP A 47 -10.05 -1.80 24.11
C ASP A 47 -11.14 -2.00 23.05
N GLN A 48 -10.86 -1.63 21.80
CA GLN A 48 -11.76 -1.81 20.66
C GLN A 48 -11.26 -2.87 19.67
N GLY A 49 -10.80 -4.00 20.17
CA GLY A 49 -10.41 -5.13 19.33
C GLY A 49 -9.14 -4.90 18.52
N PHE A 50 -8.18 -4.16 19.07
CA PHE A 50 -6.89 -3.86 18.44
C PHE A 50 -7.00 -3.08 17.12
N GLN A 51 -7.99 -2.24 16.99
CA GLN A 51 -8.23 -1.44 15.78
C GLN A 51 -7.03 -0.51 15.49
N PRO A 52 -6.40 -0.62 14.31
CA PRO A 52 -5.30 0.27 13.94
C PRO A 52 -5.81 1.64 13.51
N LYS A 53 -5.16 2.69 13.97
CA LYS A 53 -5.36 4.07 13.54
C LYS A 53 -4.38 4.37 12.41
N TYR A 54 -4.83 4.26 11.18
CA TYR A 54 -4.00 4.56 10.03
C TYR A 54 -3.99 6.04 9.68
N ILE A 55 -2.82 6.57 9.38
CA ILE A 55 -2.62 7.94 8.91
C ILE A 55 -1.77 7.96 7.63
N VAL A 56 -1.98 8.95 6.79
CA VAL A 56 -1.08 9.21 5.66
C VAL A 56 0.24 9.74 6.22
N SER A 57 1.34 9.05 5.91
CA SER A 57 2.68 9.46 6.34
C SER A 57 3.02 10.87 5.86
N SER A 58 3.68 11.67 6.69
CA SER A 58 3.93 13.08 6.42
C SER A 58 4.70 13.32 5.12
N ASP A 59 5.69 12.48 4.85
CA ASP A 59 6.50 12.46 3.63
C ASP A 59 5.72 12.04 2.38
N LYS A 60 4.59 11.35 2.55
CA LYS A 60 3.73 10.85 1.46
C LYS A 60 2.56 11.78 1.10
N LYS A 61 2.32 12.84 1.86
CA LYS A 61 1.19 13.77 1.62
C LYS A 61 1.19 14.34 0.19
N LYS A 62 2.35 14.76 -0.33
CA LYS A 62 2.49 15.27 -1.70
C LYS A 62 2.17 14.18 -2.75
N VAL A 63 2.64 12.96 -2.52
CA VAL A 63 2.37 11.81 -3.40
C VAL A 63 0.87 11.54 -3.44
N VAL A 64 0.20 11.45 -2.28
CA VAL A 64 -1.25 11.23 -2.20
C VAL A 64 -2.03 12.34 -2.89
N THR A 65 -1.65 13.62 -2.72
CA THR A 65 -2.31 14.74 -3.40
C THR A 65 -2.18 14.63 -4.91
N ASN A 66 -1.00 14.31 -5.43
CA ASN A 66 -0.77 14.10 -6.85
C ASN A 66 -1.59 12.91 -7.38
N LEU A 67 -1.55 11.77 -6.69
CA LEU A 67 -2.32 10.59 -7.08
C LEU A 67 -3.83 10.85 -7.08
N LYS A 68 -4.36 11.62 -6.11
CA LYS A 68 -5.78 12.05 -6.11
C LYS A 68 -6.13 12.85 -7.35
N SER A 69 -5.28 13.80 -7.74
CA SER A 69 -5.50 14.61 -8.94
C SER A 69 -5.51 13.74 -10.20
N LEU A 70 -4.57 12.80 -10.32
CA LEU A 70 -4.50 11.87 -11.45
C LEU A 70 -5.71 10.95 -11.49
N ALA A 71 -6.08 10.36 -10.36
CA ALA A 71 -7.22 9.45 -10.26
C ALA A 71 -8.57 10.11 -10.59
N LYS A 72 -8.73 11.40 -10.21
CA LYS A 72 -9.94 12.17 -10.55
C LYS A 72 -10.13 12.34 -12.06
N ASN A 73 -9.03 12.43 -12.80
CA ASN A 73 -9.03 12.65 -14.24
C ASN A 73 -9.01 11.35 -15.06
N ALA A 74 -8.87 10.19 -14.40
CA ALA A 74 -8.87 8.89 -15.04
C ALA A 74 -10.28 8.28 -15.08
N GLU A 75 -10.57 7.52 -16.13
CA GLU A 75 -11.79 6.72 -16.25
C GLU A 75 -11.69 5.46 -15.37
N PHE A 76 -10.52 4.80 -15.39
CA PHE A 76 -10.21 3.64 -14.56
C PHE A 76 -8.89 3.83 -13.82
N VAL A 77 -8.84 3.32 -12.58
CA VAL A 77 -7.64 3.27 -11.75
C VAL A 77 -7.26 1.81 -11.50
N TRP A 78 -6.04 1.45 -11.86
CA TRP A 78 -5.50 0.10 -11.77
C TRP A 78 -4.46 0.04 -10.66
N LEU A 79 -4.72 -0.77 -9.65
CA LEU A 79 -3.81 -0.99 -8.53
C LEU A 79 -2.94 -2.20 -8.85
N ALA A 80 -1.65 -1.97 -9.08
CA ALA A 80 -0.71 -2.94 -9.65
C ALA A 80 0.50 -3.18 -8.73
N SER A 81 0.25 -3.35 -7.44
CA SER A 81 1.25 -3.78 -6.45
C SER A 81 1.41 -5.30 -6.44
N ASP A 82 2.48 -5.79 -5.83
CA ASP A 82 2.83 -7.22 -5.81
C ASP A 82 1.70 -8.11 -5.24
N GLU A 83 1.72 -9.39 -5.61
CA GLU A 83 0.76 -10.38 -5.13
C GLU A 83 1.23 -11.01 -3.81
N ASP A 84 1.41 -10.17 -2.81
CA ASP A 84 1.67 -10.60 -1.44
C ASP A 84 0.86 -9.75 -0.47
N ARG A 85 0.96 -10.03 0.83
CA ARG A 85 0.22 -9.26 1.85
C ARG A 85 0.61 -7.80 1.90
N GLU A 86 1.87 -7.45 1.63
CA GLU A 86 2.34 -6.06 1.63
C GLU A 86 1.78 -5.31 0.41
N GLY A 87 1.81 -5.91 -0.78
CA GLY A 87 1.22 -5.34 -1.99
C GLY A 87 -0.29 -5.19 -1.89
N GLU A 88 -1.00 -6.17 -1.28
CA GLU A 88 -2.45 -6.04 -1.05
C GLU A 88 -2.78 -4.93 -0.07
N ALA A 89 -2.00 -4.77 1.00
CA ALA A 89 -2.17 -3.65 1.93
C ALA A 89 -1.92 -2.30 1.25
N ILE A 90 -0.91 -2.19 0.39
CA ILE A 90 -0.67 -0.98 -0.41
C ILE A 90 -1.88 -0.67 -1.29
N ALA A 91 -2.42 -1.65 -2.01
CA ALA A 91 -3.60 -1.48 -2.86
C ALA A 91 -4.82 -1.02 -2.07
N TRP A 92 -5.09 -1.66 -0.93
CA TRP A 92 -6.19 -1.31 -0.04
C TRP A 92 -6.04 0.10 0.56
N HIS A 93 -4.83 0.45 1.03
CA HIS A 93 -4.57 1.79 1.55
C HIS A 93 -4.67 2.87 0.47
N LEU A 94 -4.25 2.59 -0.76
CA LEU A 94 -4.44 3.47 -1.91
C LEU A 94 -5.92 3.71 -2.17
N SER A 95 -6.72 2.64 -2.25
CA SER A 95 -8.16 2.74 -2.47
C SER A 95 -8.83 3.65 -1.44
N ASN A 96 -8.53 3.45 -0.15
CA ASN A 96 -9.09 4.24 0.94
C ASN A 96 -8.57 5.69 0.95
N ALA A 97 -7.25 5.90 0.85
CA ALA A 97 -6.64 7.23 0.94
C ALA A 97 -7.01 8.12 -0.24
N LEU A 98 -7.18 7.55 -1.43
CA LEU A 98 -7.59 8.26 -2.64
C LEU A 98 -9.11 8.36 -2.76
N LYS A 99 -9.87 7.63 -1.93
CA LYS A 99 -11.34 7.49 -1.99
C LYS A 99 -11.80 7.03 -3.38
N LEU A 100 -11.21 5.94 -3.85
CA LEU A 100 -11.51 5.41 -5.18
C LEU A 100 -12.91 4.78 -5.21
N ASP A 101 -13.60 4.95 -6.34
CA ASP A 101 -14.85 4.28 -6.61
C ASP A 101 -14.58 2.82 -7.04
N ASP A 102 -15.20 1.85 -6.38
CA ASP A 102 -15.05 0.41 -6.65
C ASP A 102 -15.40 0.05 -8.11
N LYS A 103 -16.33 0.78 -8.73
CA LYS A 103 -16.71 0.56 -10.13
C LYS A 103 -15.62 0.97 -11.12
N LYS A 104 -14.77 1.91 -10.73
CA LYS A 104 -13.65 2.43 -11.53
C LYS A 104 -12.31 1.85 -11.12
N THR A 105 -12.26 1.12 -10.01
CA THR A 105 -11.01 0.58 -9.45
C THR A 105 -10.84 -0.87 -9.84
N LYS A 106 -9.68 -1.19 -10.37
CA LYS A 106 -9.30 -2.54 -10.77
C LYS A 106 -8.00 -2.94 -10.08
N ARG A 107 -7.92 -4.16 -9.58
CA ARG A 107 -6.71 -4.74 -9.02
C ARG A 107 -6.10 -5.70 -10.04
N ILE A 108 -4.83 -5.53 -10.35
CA ILE A 108 -4.07 -6.45 -11.20
C ILE A 108 -2.83 -6.95 -10.47
N VAL A 109 -2.45 -8.16 -10.76
CA VAL A 109 -1.25 -8.81 -10.23
C VAL A 109 -0.49 -9.49 -11.36
N PHE A 110 0.82 -9.52 -11.23
CA PHE A 110 1.72 -10.19 -12.17
C PHE A 110 2.96 -10.65 -11.41
N HIS A 111 3.48 -11.81 -11.78
CA HIS A 111 4.65 -12.41 -11.12
C HIS A 111 5.97 -12.00 -11.77
N GLU A 112 5.91 -11.45 -12.98
CA GLU A 112 7.05 -10.96 -13.73
C GLU A 112 6.71 -9.69 -14.50
N ILE A 113 7.71 -8.86 -14.78
CA ILE A 113 7.53 -7.60 -15.51
C ILE A 113 7.88 -7.84 -16.99
N THR A 114 7.09 -8.67 -17.66
CA THR A 114 7.14 -8.88 -19.11
C THR A 114 5.90 -8.25 -19.76
N LYS A 115 6.03 -7.91 -21.06
CA LYS A 115 4.90 -7.33 -21.81
C LYS A 115 3.68 -8.25 -21.78
N LYS A 116 3.90 -9.56 -21.97
CA LYS A 116 2.83 -10.55 -21.96
C LYS A 116 2.11 -10.60 -20.61
N ALA A 117 2.86 -10.76 -19.51
CA ALA A 117 2.27 -10.85 -18.18
C ALA A 117 1.47 -9.58 -17.79
N ILE A 118 1.95 -8.40 -18.20
CA ILE A 118 1.25 -7.15 -17.93
C ILE A 118 -0.03 -7.04 -18.75
N LEU A 119 -0.02 -7.40 -20.03
CA LEU A 119 -1.23 -7.38 -20.87
C LEU A 119 -2.26 -8.41 -20.38
N ASP A 120 -1.82 -9.62 -20.06
CA ASP A 120 -2.69 -10.67 -19.50
C ASP A 120 -3.33 -10.21 -18.17
N ALA A 121 -2.58 -9.48 -17.31
CA ALA A 121 -3.10 -8.93 -16.07
C ALA A 121 -4.16 -7.83 -16.29
N ILE A 122 -3.98 -6.98 -17.30
CA ILE A 122 -4.99 -5.96 -17.68
C ILE A 122 -6.28 -6.62 -18.19
N GLU A 123 -6.18 -7.71 -18.93
CA GLU A 123 -7.35 -8.45 -19.42
C GLU A 123 -8.07 -9.22 -18.31
N ASN A 124 -7.36 -9.60 -17.24
CA ASN A 124 -7.88 -10.42 -16.14
C ASN A 124 -7.79 -9.70 -14.77
N PRO A 125 -8.46 -8.55 -14.58
CA PRO A 125 -8.45 -7.84 -13.31
C PRO A 125 -9.20 -8.63 -12.24
N ARG A 126 -8.74 -8.49 -10.98
CA ARG A 126 -9.38 -9.07 -9.81
C ARG A 126 -9.82 -8.00 -8.79
N LYS A 127 -10.41 -8.41 -7.70
CA LYS A 127 -10.67 -7.57 -6.53
C LYS A 127 -9.51 -7.65 -5.53
N ILE A 128 -9.46 -6.70 -4.61
CA ILE A 128 -8.52 -6.74 -3.48
C ILE A 128 -8.79 -7.99 -2.64
N ASN A 129 -7.74 -8.71 -2.28
CA ASN A 129 -7.81 -9.87 -1.41
C ASN A 129 -7.77 -9.43 0.06
N TYR A 130 -8.94 -9.31 0.68
CA TYR A 130 -9.05 -8.86 2.07
C TYR A 130 -8.42 -9.82 3.08
N ASN A 131 -8.26 -11.10 2.78
CA ASN A 131 -7.57 -12.03 3.67
C ASN A 131 -6.08 -11.66 3.78
N LEU A 132 -5.43 -11.30 2.68
CA LEU A 132 -4.05 -10.81 2.68
C LEU A 132 -3.93 -9.44 3.35
N VAL A 133 -4.89 -8.53 3.13
CA VAL A 133 -4.95 -7.24 3.83
C VAL A 133 -5.04 -7.45 5.34
N ASN A 134 -5.94 -8.30 5.80
CA ASN A 134 -6.12 -8.60 7.22
C ASN A 134 -4.87 -9.25 7.82
N ALA A 135 -4.21 -10.17 7.10
CA ALA A 135 -2.97 -10.78 7.53
C ALA A 135 -1.83 -9.75 7.71
N GLN A 136 -1.74 -8.79 6.79
CA GLN A 136 -0.76 -7.69 6.91
C GLN A 136 -1.10 -6.77 8.09
N GLN A 137 -2.37 -6.41 8.28
CA GLN A 137 -2.82 -5.59 9.40
C GLN A 137 -2.53 -6.26 10.75
N ALA A 138 -2.88 -7.53 10.90
CA ALA A 138 -2.61 -8.30 12.11
C ALA A 138 -1.11 -8.32 12.44
N ARG A 139 -0.27 -8.57 11.45
CA ARG A 139 1.18 -8.52 11.60
C ARG A 139 1.67 -7.12 12.00
N ARG A 140 1.17 -6.08 11.35
CA ARG A 140 1.56 -4.69 11.63
C ARG A 140 1.18 -4.28 13.05
N VAL A 141 -0.01 -4.66 13.49
CA VAL A 141 -0.50 -4.43 14.85
C VAL A 141 0.35 -5.17 15.87
N LEU A 142 0.64 -6.45 15.64
CA LEU A 142 1.48 -7.26 16.53
C LEU A 142 2.89 -6.68 16.66
N ASP A 143 3.54 -6.35 15.55
CA ASP A 143 4.87 -5.73 15.54
C ASP A 143 4.87 -4.42 16.36
N ARG A 144 3.80 -3.62 16.26
CA ARG A 144 3.64 -2.37 16.99
C ARG A 144 3.46 -2.61 18.50
N LEU A 145 2.60 -3.54 18.89
CA LEU A 145 2.36 -3.89 20.30
C LEU A 145 3.63 -4.41 20.95
N VAL A 146 4.31 -5.37 20.32
CA VAL A 146 5.57 -5.94 20.81
C VAL A 146 6.63 -4.83 20.96
N GLY A 147 6.83 -4.02 19.94
CA GLY A 147 7.80 -2.92 19.98
C GLY A 147 7.54 -1.92 21.11
N TYR A 148 6.29 -1.49 21.26
CA TYR A 148 5.91 -0.46 22.25
C TYR A 148 5.84 -0.98 23.69
N GLN A 149 5.42 -2.22 23.90
CA GLN A 149 5.22 -2.77 25.24
C GLN A 149 6.48 -3.46 25.78
N LEU A 150 7.20 -4.22 24.95
CA LEU A 150 8.37 -4.98 25.41
C LEU A 150 9.67 -4.20 25.35
N SER A 151 9.87 -3.29 24.39
CA SER A 151 11.11 -2.49 24.35
C SER A 151 11.34 -1.67 25.62
N PRO A 152 10.33 -0.98 26.20
CA PRO A 152 10.50 -0.29 27.49
C PRO A 152 10.86 -1.23 28.64
N VAL A 153 10.38 -2.47 28.64
CA VAL A 153 10.76 -3.48 29.65
C VAL A 153 12.25 -3.82 29.53
N LEU A 154 12.74 -4.00 28.30
CA LEU A 154 14.17 -4.22 28.05
C LEU A 154 15.02 -3.03 28.53
N TRP A 155 14.56 -1.80 28.28
CA TRP A 155 15.28 -0.60 28.73
C TRP A 155 15.37 -0.50 30.24
N LYS A 156 14.29 -0.85 30.93
CA LYS A 156 14.23 -0.81 32.40
C LYS A 156 15.05 -1.93 33.05
N LYS A 157 15.09 -3.12 32.43
CA LYS A 157 15.66 -4.32 33.08
C LYS A 157 17.06 -4.69 32.61
N ILE A 158 17.44 -4.27 31.40
CA ILE A 158 18.71 -4.64 30.77
C ILE A 158 19.51 -3.39 30.40
N LYS A 159 19.15 -2.68 29.33
CA LYS A 159 19.86 -1.50 28.83
C LYS A 159 18.94 -0.66 27.92
N GLY A 160 19.06 0.68 28.02
CA GLY A 160 18.39 1.61 27.12
C GLY A 160 18.80 1.42 25.67
N GLY A 161 17.84 1.67 24.75
CA GLY A 161 18.04 1.59 23.30
C GLY A 161 17.90 0.19 22.69
N LEU A 162 17.66 -0.86 23.49
CA LEU A 162 17.34 -2.18 22.98
C LEU A 162 15.95 -2.22 22.33
N SER A 163 15.77 -3.06 21.33
CA SER A 163 14.49 -3.27 20.65
C SER A 163 14.01 -4.72 20.84
N ALA A 164 12.73 -4.88 21.18
CA ALA A 164 12.04 -6.17 21.15
C ALA A 164 11.45 -6.49 19.77
N GLY A 165 11.74 -5.66 18.77
CA GLY A 165 11.30 -5.89 17.39
C GLY A 165 11.98 -7.10 16.74
N ARG A 166 11.49 -7.47 15.59
CA ARG A 166 12.07 -8.58 14.81
C ARG A 166 13.50 -8.25 14.38
N VAL A 167 14.36 -9.23 14.45
CA VAL A 167 15.71 -9.18 13.90
C VAL A 167 15.67 -9.36 12.38
#